data_a71f571dd2beece0ffdef6c3ea9c9bc1
#
_entry.id   a71f571dd2beece0ffdef6c3ea9c9bc1
#
_cell.length_a   1.000
_cell.length_b   1.000
_cell.length_c   1.000
_cell.angle_alpha   90.00
_cell.angle_beta   90.00
_cell.angle_gamma   90.00
#
_symmetry.space_group_name_H-M   'P 1'
#
loop_
_entity.id
_entity.type
_entity.pdbx_description
1 polymer ?
#
loop_
_entity_poly.entity_id
_entity_poly.type
_entity_poly.pdbx_seq_one_letter_code
_entity_poly.pdbx_strand_id
1 'polypeptide(L)'
;MNIIIPLGGIGERFSNNGYTKPKPLIKVLGKEIIFWVLDSLNISESDNVYIPYNEFLDAFNFKEVVNSIYPNIKLTSLPPTNGPSETIKLCINRFNITDKIVLLDGDTWYEEDIISKVRKSKNNLSAYFNSTRPEPLFSYLKLEGDKIVDIKEKKKILI
;
A
#
# COMPACT_ATOMS: atom_id res chain seq x y z
N MET A 1 12.20 2.12 11.10
CA MET A 1 11.44 2.87 10.08
C MET A 1 9.99 2.40 10.14
N ASN A 2 9.02 3.24 9.74
CA ASN A 2 7.60 2.87 9.77
C ASN A 2 7.11 2.59 8.34
N ILE A 3 6.48 1.45 8.12
CA ILE A 3 5.93 1.02 6.84
C ILE A 3 4.40 0.96 7.00
N ILE A 4 3.65 1.70 6.19
CA ILE A 4 2.19 1.73 6.25
C ILE A 4 1.65 1.19 4.94
N ILE A 5 0.79 0.18 5.01
CA ILE A 5 0.10 -0.45 3.88
C ILE A 5 -1.40 -0.23 4.07
N PRO A 6 -1.98 0.86 3.52
CA PRO A 6 -3.38 1.18 3.72
C PRO A 6 -4.29 0.27 2.89
N LEU A 7 -5.27 -0.36 3.54
CA LEU A 7 -6.29 -1.22 2.93
C LEU A 7 -7.70 -0.67 3.19
N GLY A 8 -7.89 0.64 2.99
CA GLY A 8 -9.17 1.33 3.26
C GLY A 8 -10.28 1.04 2.25
N GLY A 9 -9.94 0.54 1.05
CA GLY A 9 -10.91 0.26 -0.01
C GLY A 9 -11.63 -1.07 0.17
N ILE A 10 -12.91 -1.13 -0.22
CA ILE A 10 -13.73 -2.36 -0.17
C ILE A 10 -13.55 -3.27 -1.41
N GLY A 11 -12.86 -2.82 -2.45
CA GLY A 11 -12.56 -3.64 -3.63
C GLY A 11 -13.77 -3.91 -4.54
N GLU A 12 -14.69 -2.95 -4.71
CA GLU A 12 -15.93 -3.09 -5.50
C GLU A 12 -15.74 -3.72 -6.88
N ARG A 13 -14.65 -3.38 -7.59
CA ARG A 13 -14.36 -3.96 -8.91
C ARG A 13 -14.22 -5.48 -8.87
N PHE A 14 -13.70 -6.03 -7.78
CA PHE A 14 -13.55 -7.49 -7.63
C PHE A 14 -14.89 -8.14 -7.27
N SER A 15 -15.67 -7.58 -6.35
CA SER A 15 -16.99 -8.10 -6.01
C SER A 15 -17.94 -8.06 -7.21
N ASN A 16 -17.91 -6.99 -8.01
CA ASN A 16 -18.68 -6.85 -9.25
C ASN A 16 -18.30 -7.89 -10.34
N ASN A 17 -17.09 -8.46 -10.25
CA ASN A 17 -16.61 -9.54 -11.12
C ASN A 17 -16.73 -10.94 -10.47
N GLY A 18 -17.56 -11.09 -9.45
CA GLY A 18 -17.89 -12.40 -8.85
C GLY A 18 -16.90 -12.94 -7.82
N TYR A 19 -15.92 -12.15 -7.39
CA TYR A 19 -15.05 -12.54 -6.30
C TYR A 19 -15.78 -12.45 -4.97
N THR A 20 -15.83 -13.55 -4.23
CA THR A 20 -16.47 -13.64 -2.90
C THR A 20 -15.55 -13.20 -1.75
N LYS A 21 -14.24 -13.20 -1.99
CA LYS A 21 -13.24 -12.73 -1.01
C LYS A 21 -12.83 -11.28 -1.31
N PRO A 22 -12.54 -10.49 -0.26
CA PRO A 22 -12.00 -9.14 -0.44
C PRO A 22 -10.62 -9.20 -1.09
N LYS A 23 -10.28 -8.15 -1.85
CA LYS A 23 -9.08 -8.08 -2.67
C LYS A 23 -7.78 -8.55 -1.96
N PRO A 24 -7.46 -8.14 -0.72
CA PRO A 24 -6.23 -8.58 -0.07
C PRO A 24 -6.15 -10.09 0.18
N LEU A 25 -7.30 -10.76 0.29
CA LEU A 25 -7.43 -12.20 0.56
C LEU A 25 -7.72 -13.04 -0.69
N ILE A 26 -7.77 -12.44 -1.88
CA ILE A 26 -7.82 -13.19 -3.14
C ILE A 26 -6.49 -13.92 -3.32
N LYS A 27 -6.57 -15.19 -3.71
CA LYS A 27 -5.38 -16.01 -3.98
C LYS A 27 -4.92 -15.86 -5.43
N VAL A 28 -3.65 -15.58 -5.59
CA VAL A 28 -2.92 -15.64 -6.86
C VAL A 28 -1.83 -16.68 -6.71
N LEU A 29 -1.81 -17.67 -7.58
CA LEU A 29 -0.87 -18.81 -7.49
C LEU A 29 -0.87 -19.48 -6.09
N GLY A 30 -2.05 -19.63 -5.48
CA GLY A 30 -2.20 -20.32 -4.20
C GLY A 30 -1.94 -19.48 -2.94
N LYS A 31 -1.45 -18.24 -3.07
CA LYS A 31 -1.13 -17.33 -1.96
C LYS A 31 -1.95 -16.04 -2.05
N GLU A 32 -2.41 -15.52 -0.92
CA GLU A 32 -3.17 -14.27 -0.83
C GLU A 32 -2.34 -13.06 -1.32
N ILE A 33 -3.00 -12.09 -1.97
CA ILE A 33 -2.33 -10.88 -2.52
C ILE A 33 -1.51 -10.18 -1.45
N ILE A 34 -2.07 -9.99 -0.26
CA ILE A 34 -1.36 -9.29 0.82
C ILE A 34 -0.05 -10.01 1.22
N PHE A 35 0.01 -11.33 1.16
CA PHE A 35 1.22 -12.07 1.49
C PHE A 35 2.27 -11.98 0.39
N TRP A 36 1.87 -11.87 -0.89
CA TRP A 36 2.80 -11.56 -1.96
C TRP A 36 3.47 -10.21 -1.75
N VAL A 37 2.70 -9.20 -1.31
CA VAL A 37 3.26 -7.88 -0.99
C VAL A 37 4.25 -7.98 0.17
N LEU A 38 3.83 -8.56 1.29
CA LEU A 38 4.66 -8.66 2.50
C LEU A 38 5.95 -9.44 2.26
N ASP A 39 5.89 -10.55 1.53
CA ASP A 39 7.06 -11.39 1.22
C ASP A 39 8.06 -10.68 0.27
N SER A 40 7.61 -9.69 -0.52
CA SER A 40 8.48 -8.91 -1.40
C SER A 40 9.28 -7.83 -0.67
N LEU A 41 8.96 -7.55 0.59
CA LEU A 41 9.56 -6.45 1.35
C LEU A 41 10.73 -6.93 2.21
N ASN A 42 11.88 -6.26 2.08
CA ASN A 42 13.03 -6.48 2.93
C ASN A 42 12.87 -5.76 4.29
N ILE A 43 11.94 -6.28 5.12
CA ILE A 43 11.61 -5.75 6.45
C ILE A 43 12.66 -6.22 7.44
N SER A 44 13.24 -5.32 8.23
CA SER A 44 14.14 -5.64 9.33
C SER A 44 13.39 -5.68 10.66
N GLU A 45 13.98 -6.31 11.68
CA GLU A 45 13.43 -6.37 13.04
C GLU A 45 13.22 -4.98 13.66
N SER A 46 13.98 -3.99 13.23
CA SER A 46 13.84 -2.60 13.68
C SER A 46 12.72 -1.82 12.99
N ASP A 47 12.06 -2.40 12.00
CA ASP A 47 10.97 -1.74 11.29
C ASP A 47 9.62 -2.05 11.95
N ASN A 48 8.73 -1.08 11.92
CA ASN A 48 7.34 -1.27 12.31
C ASN A 48 6.48 -1.31 11.06
N VAL A 49 5.68 -2.35 10.92
CA VAL A 49 4.71 -2.48 9.82
C VAL A 49 3.30 -2.27 10.36
N TYR A 50 2.55 -1.38 9.71
CA TYR A 50 1.18 -1.05 10.06
C TYR A 50 0.26 -1.31 8.88
N ILE A 51 -0.83 -2.00 9.12
CA ILE A 51 -1.89 -2.23 8.12
C ILE A 51 -3.20 -1.67 8.68
N PRO A 52 -3.51 -0.38 8.42
CA PRO A 52 -4.86 0.13 8.64
C PRO A 52 -5.77 -0.44 7.54
N TYR A 53 -6.86 -1.07 7.94
CA TYR A 53 -7.77 -1.73 7.00
C TYR A 53 -9.23 -1.37 7.28
N ASN A 54 -10.07 -1.46 6.25
CA ASN A 54 -11.50 -1.24 6.37
C ASN A 54 -12.15 -2.36 7.22
N GLU A 55 -12.99 -2.00 8.17
CA GLU A 55 -13.71 -2.92 9.07
C GLU A 55 -14.50 -4.02 8.34
N PHE A 56 -14.86 -3.80 7.07
CA PHE A 56 -15.43 -4.84 6.21
C PHE A 56 -14.60 -6.12 6.18
N LEU A 57 -13.28 -6.02 6.34
CA LEU A 57 -12.37 -7.17 6.35
C LEU A 57 -12.48 -8.02 7.62
N ASP A 58 -13.07 -7.51 8.70
CA ASP A 58 -13.27 -8.24 9.95
C ASP A 58 -14.19 -9.45 9.75
N ALA A 59 -15.18 -9.35 8.85
CA ALA A 59 -16.05 -10.47 8.47
C ALA A 59 -15.30 -11.67 7.84
N PHE A 60 -14.05 -11.46 7.44
CA PHE A 60 -13.17 -12.49 6.83
C PHE A 60 -12.01 -12.89 7.76
N ASN A 61 -12.07 -12.54 9.03
CA ASN A 61 -11.02 -12.80 10.03
C ASN A 61 -9.64 -12.29 9.56
N PHE A 62 -9.62 -11.12 8.88
CA PHE A 62 -8.41 -10.60 8.23
C PHE A 62 -7.24 -10.46 9.19
N LYS A 63 -7.50 -9.95 10.39
CA LYS A 63 -6.47 -9.76 11.42
C LYS A 63 -5.85 -11.08 11.84
N GLU A 64 -6.66 -12.09 12.10
CA GLU A 64 -6.21 -13.43 12.48
C GLU A 64 -5.42 -14.09 11.35
N VAL A 65 -5.89 -13.97 10.12
CA VAL A 65 -5.25 -14.51 8.92
C VAL A 65 -3.86 -13.90 8.75
N VAL A 66 -3.72 -12.57 8.87
CA VAL A 66 -2.41 -11.92 8.75
C VAL A 66 -1.50 -12.26 9.92
N ASN A 67 -2.00 -12.17 11.15
CA ASN A 67 -1.18 -12.41 12.35
C ASN A 67 -0.73 -13.87 12.49
N SER A 68 -1.42 -14.83 11.87
CA SER A 68 -0.98 -16.23 11.87
C SER A 68 0.37 -16.45 11.16
N ILE A 69 0.73 -15.57 10.22
CA ILE A 69 1.97 -15.64 9.45
C ILE A 69 2.94 -14.51 9.86
N TYR A 70 2.40 -13.32 10.13
CA TYR A 70 3.14 -12.11 10.45
C TYR A 70 2.69 -11.52 11.81
N PRO A 71 3.05 -12.16 12.95
CA PRO A 71 2.54 -11.79 14.27
C PRO A 71 2.97 -10.38 14.73
N ASN A 72 4.03 -9.84 14.17
CA ASN A 72 4.58 -8.52 14.54
C ASN A 72 3.95 -7.35 13.79
N ILE A 73 3.08 -7.61 12.80
CA ILE A 73 2.38 -6.55 12.07
C ILE A 73 1.29 -5.94 12.94
N LYS A 74 1.26 -4.61 13.00
CA LYS A 74 0.27 -3.84 13.74
C LYS A 74 -0.94 -3.56 12.85
N LEU A 75 -2.01 -4.32 13.06
CA LEU A 75 -3.26 -4.15 12.33
C LEU A 75 -4.24 -3.26 13.09
N THR A 76 -4.96 -2.41 12.36
CA THR A 76 -6.05 -1.61 12.92
C THR A 76 -7.24 -1.54 11.97
N SER A 77 -8.39 -2.02 12.47
CA SER A 77 -9.68 -1.87 11.80
C SER A 77 -10.12 -0.41 11.89
N LEU A 78 -10.62 0.13 10.78
CA LEU A 78 -11.09 1.50 10.64
C LEU A 78 -12.46 1.51 9.94
N PRO A 79 -13.35 2.45 10.30
CA PRO A 79 -14.56 2.66 9.52
C PRO A 79 -14.23 3.09 8.09
N PRO A 80 -15.21 3.10 7.18
CA PRO A 80 -15.02 3.62 5.83
C PRO A 80 -14.39 5.02 5.83
N THR A 81 -13.40 5.23 4.99
CA THR A 81 -12.68 6.51 4.85
C THR A 81 -12.88 7.09 3.45
N ASN A 82 -12.66 8.42 3.30
CA ASN A 82 -12.78 9.12 2.02
C ASN A 82 -11.57 8.87 1.08
N GLY A 83 -10.69 7.92 1.42
CA GLY A 83 -9.57 7.55 0.59
C GLY A 83 -8.29 7.24 1.36
N PRO A 84 -7.22 6.86 0.65
CA PRO A 84 -5.99 6.37 1.29
C PRO A 84 -5.34 7.41 2.21
N SER A 85 -5.41 8.69 1.89
CA SER A 85 -4.82 9.75 2.71
C SER A 85 -5.46 9.84 4.10
N GLU A 86 -6.79 9.69 4.20
CA GLU A 86 -7.48 9.66 5.48
C GLU A 86 -7.16 8.40 6.27
N THR A 87 -7.15 7.24 5.60
CA THR A 87 -6.74 5.96 6.20
C THR A 87 -5.34 6.05 6.81
N ILE A 88 -4.39 6.65 6.09
CA ILE A 88 -3.01 6.85 6.56
C ILE A 88 -2.99 7.81 7.75
N LYS A 89 -3.70 8.95 7.70
CA LYS A 89 -3.78 9.91 8.78
C LYS A 89 -4.31 9.29 10.06
N LEU A 90 -5.37 8.49 9.98
CA LEU A 90 -5.94 7.78 11.13
C LEU A 90 -4.95 6.78 11.72
N CYS A 91 -4.20 6.07 10.88
CA CYS A 91 -3.15 5.15 11.32
C CYS A 91 -2.03 5.89 12.05
N ILE A 92 -1.51 6.98 11.48
CA ILE A 92 -0.46 7.81 12.09
C ILE A 92 -0.89 8.28 13.48
N ASN A 93 -2.11 8.81 13.60
CA ASN A 93 -2.65 9.30 14.86
C ASN A 93 -2.84 8.17 15.89
N ARG A 94 -3.35 7.02 15.47
CA ARG A 94 -3.62 5.88 16.36
C ARG A 94 -2.37 5.31 16.99
N PHE A 95 -1.28 5.26 16.23
CA PHE A 95 0.00 4.68 16.66
C PHE A 95 1.07 5.72 17.04
N ASN A 96 0.72 7.02 17.02
CA ASN A 96 1.63 8.14 17.30
C ASN A 96 2.93 8.06 16.48
N ILE A 97 2.79 7.84 15.16
CA ILE A 97 3.93 7.69 14.26
C ILE A 97 4.53 9.06 13.98
N THR A 98 5.81 9.26 14.33
CA THR A 98 6.51 10.56 14.20
C THR A 98 7.75 10.50 13.32
N ASP A 99 8.27 9.29 13.07
CA ASP A 99 9.50 9.09 12.28
C ASP A 99 9.21 8.86 10.79
N LYS A 100 10.30 8.66 10.02
CA LYS A 100 10.26 8.33 8.59
C LYS A 100 9.23 7.24 8.29
N ILE A 101 8.39 7.53 7.30
CA ILE A 101 7.30 6.66 6.86
C ILE A 101 7.55 6.23 5.42
N VAL A 102 7.28 4.95 5.13
CA VAL A 102 7.13 4.40 3.78
C VAL A 102 5.67 4.04 3.57
N LEU A 103 5.07 4.56 2.52
CA LEU A 103 3.70 4.23 2.13
C LEU A 103 3.78 3.24 0.96
N LEU A 104 3.09 2.11 1.08
CA LEU A 104 3.06 1.08 0.05
C LEU A 104 1.63 0.69 -0.30
N ASP A 105 1.39 0.42 -1.57
CA ASP A 105 0.12 -0.15 -2.00
C ASP A 105 0.01 -1.63 -1.57
N GLY A 106 -1.15 -2.03 -1.08
CA GLY A 106 -1.38 -3.39 -0.59
C GLY A 106 -1.68 -4.43 -1.69
N ASP A 107 -1.43 -4.07 -2.94
CA ASP A 107 -1.68 -4.89 -4.14
C ASP A 107 -0.59 -4.77 -5.20
N THR A 108 0.53 -4.16 -4.83
CA THR A 108 1.70 -3.99 -5.69
C THR A 108 2.83 -4.89 -5.20
N TRP A 109 3.30 -5.78 -6.07
CA TRP A 109 4.51 -6.55 -5.82
C TRP A 109 5.73 -5.77 -6.34
N TYR A 110 6.76 -5.67 -5.50
CA TYR A 110 7.95 -4.90 -5.81
C TYR A 110 9.10 -5.86 -6.13
N GLU A 111 9.61 -5.81 -7.36
CA GLU A 111 10.76 -6.60 -7.80
C GLU A 111 12.06 -6.06 -7.20
N GLU A 112 12.16 -4.73 -7.08
CA GLU A 112 13.32 -4.08 -6.48
C GLU A 112 13.16 -3.90 -4.97
N ASP A 113 14.28 -3.95 -4.24
CA ASP A 113 14.32 -3.67 -2.81
C ASP A 113 14.13 -2.17 -2.52
N ILE A 114 12.87 -1.73 -2.61
CA ILE A 114 12.49 -0.33 -2.36
C ILE A 114 12.74 0.08 -0.91
N ILE A 115 12.59 -0.83 0.03
CA ILE A 115 12.78 -0.56 1.46
C ILE A 115 14.23 -0.17 1.73
N SER A 116 15.20 -0.91 1.20
CA SER A 116 16.62 -0.57 1.34
C SER A 116 16.97 0.75 0.62
N LYS A 117 16.34 1.06 -0.53
CA LYS A 117 16.51 2.36 -1.19
C LYS A 117 16.05 3.52 -0.32
N VAL A 118 14.84 3.40 0.26
CA VAL A 118 14.30 4.43 1.18
C VAL A 118 15.16 4.56 2.43
N ARG A 119 15.63 3.44 2.98
CA ARG A 119 16.48 3.44 4.19
C ARG A 119 17.76 4.26 4.01
N LYS A 120 18.38 4.15 2.83
CA LYS A 120 19.61 4.85 2.46
C LYS A 120 19.39 6.32 2.08
N SER A 121 18.18 6.69 1.67
CA SER A 121 17.88 8.04 1.18
C SER A 121 17.68 9.04 2.31
N LYS A 122 18.16 10.26 2.09
CA LYS A 122 17.86 11.44 2.92
C LYS A 122 16.70 12.26 2.36
N ASN A 123 16.25 11.96 1.14
CA ASN A 123 15.20 12.68 0.44
C ASN A 123 13.90 11.88 0.45
N ASN A 124 12.78 12.55 0.14
CA ASN A 124 11.55 11.89 -0.20
C ASN A 124 11.72 11.16 -1.54
N LEU A 125 11.19 9.93 -1.62
CA LEU A 125 11.25 9.10 -2.83
C LEU A 125 9.84 8.72 -3.26
N SER A 126 9.65 8.55 -4.57
CA SER A 126 8.48 7.89 -5.15
C SER A 126 8.94 6.82 -6.13
N ALA A 127 8.40 5.63 -6.03
CA ALA A 127 8.54 4.61 -7.05
C ALA A 127 7.58 4.93 -8.20
N TYR A 128 8.03 4.75 -9.44
CA TYR A 128 7.19 4.92 -10.62
C TYR A 128 7.58 3.93 -11.71
N PHE A 129 6.71 3.80 -12.69
CA PHE A 129 6.94 3.00 -13.90
C PHE A 129 6.51 3.78 -15.15
N ASN A 130 7.09 3.44 -16.29
CA ASN A 130 6.71 4.02 -17.56
C ASN A 130 5.45 3.33 -18.11
N SER A 131 4.40 4.11 -18.37
CA SER A 131 3.16 3.60 -18.96
C SER A 131 3.10 3.92 -20.46
N THR A 132 2.88 2.89 -21.27
CA THR A 132 2.64 3.04 -22.72
C THR A 132 1.16 3.12 -23.07
N ARG A 133 0.26 3.08 -22.08
CA ARG A 133 -1.19 3.12 -22.31
C ARG A 133 -1.63 4.46 -22.86
N PRO A 134 -2.51 4.47 -23.88
CA PRO A 134 -3.04 5.72 -24.44
C PRO A 134 -3.95 6.45 -23.44
N GLU A 135 -4.74 5.73 -22.62
CA GLU A 135 -5.64 6.30 -21.64
C GLU A 135 -4.90 6.64 -20.34
N PRO A 136 -5.18 7.81 -19.73
CA PRO A 136 -4.56 8.21 -18.48
C PRO A 136 -5.25 7.53 -17.27
N LEU A 137 -4.86 6.28 -16.98
CA LEU A 137 -5.45 5.45 -15.91
C LEU A 137 -4.80 5.64 -14.54
N PHE A 138 -3.61 6.25 -14.50
CA PHE A 138 -2.77 6.34 -13.30
C PHE A 138 -2.57 7.78 -12.83
N SER A 139 -1.89 7.95 -11.73
CA SER A 139 -1.26 9.21 -11.39
C SER A 139 0.06 9.34 -12.17
N TYR A 140 0.31 10.50 -12.75
CA TYR A 140 1.48 10.76 -13.60
C TYR A 140 2.39 11.75 -12.92
N LEU A 141 3.68 11.52 -13.03
CA LEU A 141 4.74 12.39 -12.51
C LEU A 141 5.38 13.19 -13.66
N LYS A 142 5.62 14.47 -13.43
CA LYS A 142 6.55 15.26 -14.24
C LYS A 142 7.90 15.29 -13.54
N LEU A 143 8.94 14.94 -14.28
CA LEU A 143 10.30 14.89 -13.78
C LEU A 143 11.13 15.99 -14.45
N GLU A 144 12.02 16.62 -13.67
CA GLU A 144 13.14 17.43 -14.15
C GLU A 144 14.42 16.80 -13.58
N GLY A 145 15.12 16.03 -14.41
CA GLY A 145 16.14 15.09 -13.94
C GLY A 145 15.51 14.07 -13.00
N ASP A 146 16.05 13.92 -11.79
CA ASP A 146 15.53 13.01 -10.76
C ASP A 146 14.52 13.68 -9.81
N LYS A 147 14.09 14.90 -10.10
CA LYS A 147 13.15 15.64 -9.23
C LYS A 147 11.73 15.55 -9.78
N ILE A 148 10.80 15.21 -8.90
CA ILE A 148 9.36 15.30 -9.18
C ILE A 148 8.96 16.77 -9.03
N VAL A 149 8.46 17.38 -10.11
CA VAL A 149 8.04 18.80 -10.14
C VAL A 149 6.53 18.96 -10.27
N ASP A 150 5.81 17.94 -10.72
CA ASP A 150 4.34 17.95 -10.80
C ASP A 150 3.77 16.54 -10.68
N ILE A 151 2.54 16.42 -10.17
CA ILE A 151 1.78 15.15 -10.06
C ILE A 151 0.35 15.42 -10.52
N LYS A 152 -0.16 14.60 -11.44
CA LYS A 152 -1.55 14.67 -11.92
C LYS A 152 -2.23 13.33 -11.89
N GLU A 153 -3.37 13.24 -11.23
CA GLU A 153 -4.17 12.04 -11.22
C GLU A 153 -5.04 11.94 -12.47
N LYS A 154 -4.98 10.79 -13.15
CA LYS A 154 -5.78 10.45 -14.36
C LYS A 154 -5.76 11.52 -15.44
N LYS A 155 -4.66 12.25 -15.54
CA LYS A 155 -4.41 13.26 -16.58
C LYS A 155 -2.98 13.11 -17.07
N LYS A 156 -2.77 13.03 -18.38
CA LYS A 156 -1.42 13.09 -18.94
C LYS A 156 -0.81 14.46 -18.65
N ILE A 157 0.45 14.44 -18.27
CA ILE A 157 1.26 15.66 -18.18
C ILE A 157 1.86 15.85 -19.58
N LEU A 158 1.54 16.96 -20.23
CA LEU A 158 2.20 17.35 -21.48
C LEU A 158 3.66 17.70 -21.13
N ILE A 159 4.59 17.04 -21.81
CA ILE A 159 6.03 17.26 -21.72
C ILE A 159 6.38 18.40 -22.65
#